data_0b65cc1356015e144ea627eaa23029cb
#
_entry.id   0b65cc1356015e144ea627eaa23029cb
#
_cell.length_a   1.000
_cell.length_b   1.000
_cell.length_c   1.000
_cell.angle_alpha   90.00
_cell.angle_beta   90.00
_cell.angle_gamma   90.00
#
_symmetry.space_group_name_H-M   'P 1'
#
loop_
_entity.id
_entity.type
_entity.pdbx_description
1 polymer ?
#
loop_
_entity_poly.entity_id
_entity_poly.type
_entity_poly.pdbx_seq_one_letter_code
_entity_poly.pdbx_strand_id
1 'polypeptide(L)'
;MSTSPASSTPALVFDYVIVGGGSAGSVLAARLSENASVSVALLEAGGTDESPIVQCPAGLALLPHARDLTWGYETVPQPGLDGRRGYQPRGKVLGGSSSVNAMIYVRGHPSDYDDWANEGNPGWSWSEVLPYFKKAEDNARDRKSTRLNSSHTVISYAVFCLKKK
;
A
#
# COMPACT_ATOMS: atom_id res chain seq x y z
N MET A 1 24.84 -29.76 37.15
CA MET A 1 24.11 -29.24 35.98
C MET A 1 23.98 -27.70 36.17
N SER A 2 24.81 -26.94 35.46
CA SER A 2 24.85 -25.50 35.56
C SER A 2 23.84 -24.95 34.55
N THR A 3 22.76 -24.34 35.02
CA THR A 3 21.79 -23.63 34.19
C THR A 3 22.38 -22.25 33.93
N SER A 4 22.89 -22.01 32.70
CA SER A 4 23.23 -20.66 32.25
C SER A 4 21.99 -19.75 32.31
N PRO A 5 22.11 -18.54 32.87
CA PRO A 5 20.99 -17.61 32.84
C PRO A 5 20.71 -17.20 31.37
N ALA A 6 19.44 -17.31 30.97
CA ALA A 6 18.97 -16.80 29.69
C ALA A 6 19.28 -15.30 29.62
N SER A 7 20.10 -14.90 28.66
CA SER A 7 20.34 -13.50 28.34
C SER A 7 19.03 -12.84 27.94
N SER A 8 18.43 -12.06 28.83
CA SER A 8 17.25 -11.27 28.50
C SER A 8 17.70 -10.09 27.63
N THR A 9 17.51 -10.22 26.33
CA THR A 9 17.62 -9.07 25.42
C THR A 9 16.61 -8.01 25.90
N PRO A 10 17.00 -6.76 26.12
CA PRO A 10 16.04 -5.72 26.53
C PRO A 10 14.94 -5.58 25.49
N ALA A 11 13.69 -5.60 25.95
CA ALA A 11 12.56 -5.38 25.06
C ALA A 11 12.61 -3.94 24.53
N LEU A 12 12.53 -3.78 23.21
CA LEU A 12 12.34 -2.48 22.58
C LEU A 12 10.89 -2.05 22.81
N VAL A 13 10.70 -0.82 23.29
CA VAL A 13 9.39 -0.24 23.57
C VAL A 13 9.16 0.92 22.61
N PHE A 14 8.00 0.93 21.95
CA PHE A 14 7.58 1.99 21.04
C PHE A 14 6.17 2.46 21.42
N ASP A 15 5.86 3.71 21.13
CA ASP A 15 4.50 4.25 21.32
C ASP A 15 3.51 3.62 20.35
N TYR A 16 3.98 3.34 19.10
CA TYR A 16 3.19 2.65 18.08
C TYR A 16 3.99 1.56 17.40
N VAL A 17 3.35 0.40 17.19
CA VAL A 17 3.89 -0.69 16.37
C VAL A 17 2.93 -0.94 15.22
N ILE A 18 3.42 -0.73 13.99
CA ILE A 18 2.67 -0.92 12.75
C ILE A 18 3.14 -2.21 12.10
N VAL A 19 2.23 -3.12 11.84
CA VAL A 19 2.52 -4.41 11.21
C VAL A 19 2.12 -4.36 9.74
N GLY A 20 3.10 -4.46 8.87
CA GLY A 20 2.99 -4.36 7.42
C GLY A 20 3.39 -2.99 6.86
N GLY A 21 4.49 -2.95 6.11
CA GLY A 21 5.01 -1.76 5.42
C GLY A 21 4.37 -1.51 4.05
N GLY A 22 3.11 -1.91 3.87
CA GLY A 22 2.33 -1.63 2.65
C GLY A 22 1.83 -0.18 2.59
N SER A 23 0.94 0.13 1.64
CA SER A 23 0.42 1.48 1.39
C SER A 23 -0.13 2.15 2.65
N ALA A 24 -0.97 1.45 3.41
CA ALA A 24 -1.59 1.99 4.63
C ALA A 24 -0.57 2.14 5.77
N GLY A 25 0.24 1.11 6.02
CA GLY A 25 1.24 1.12 7.10
C GLY A 25 2.31 2.18 6.89
N SER A 26 2.75 2.38 5.65
CA SER A 26 3.71 3.44 5.30
C SER A 26 3.14 4.84 5.55
N VAL A 27 1.86 5.07 5.24
CA VAL A 27 1.18 6.34 5.52
C VAL A 27 1.06 6.57 7.03
N LEU A 28 0.64 5.55 7.79
CA LEU A 28 0.53 5.64 9.24
C LEU A 28 1.89 5.91 9.88
N ALA A 29 2.94 5.18 9.46
CA ALA A 29 4.29 5.39 9.97
C ALA A 29 4.76 6.82 9.71
N ALA A 30 4.57 7.32 8.49
CA ALA A 30 4.96 8.68 8.12
C ALA A 30 4.21 9.74 8.93
N ARG A 31 2.90 9.57 9.13
CA ARG A 31 2.07 10.56 9.82
C ARG A 31 2.29 10.56 11.34
N LEU A 32 2.38 9.40 11.95
CA LEU A 32 2.62 9.30 13.38
C LEU A 32 4.03 9.77 13.77
N SER A 33 5.02 9.57 12.91
CA SER A 33 6.41 10.02 13.15
C SER A 33 6.66 11.50 12.84
N GLU A 34 5.67 12.25 12.34
CA GLU A 34 5.75 13.73 12.24
C GLU A 34 5.96 14.40 13.60
N ASN A 35 5.43 13.79 14.65
CA ASN A 35 5.70 14.23 16.02
C ASN A 35 7.01 13.55 16.52
N ALA A 36 8.06 14.35 16.69
CA ALA A 36 9.37 13.85 17.11
C ALA A 36 9.38 13.24 18.52
N SER A 37 8.35 13.48 19.35
CA SER A 37 8.21 12.86 20.68
C SER A 37 7.59 11.47 20.64
N VAL A 38 7.16 11.01 19.46
CA VAL A 38 6.49 9.71 19.25
C VAL A 38 7.46 8.74 18.58
N SER A 39 7.65 7.59 19.19
CA SER A 39 8.42 6.49 18.64
C SER A 39 7.52 5.51 17.88
N VAL A 40 7.88 5.22 16.63
CA VAL A 40 7.08 4.34 15.74
C VAL A 40 7.96 3.23 15.22
N ALA A 41 7.55 1.98 15.42
CA ALA A 41 8.12 0.82 14.77
C ALA A 41 7.26 0.38 13.60
N LEU A 42 7.88 0.19 12.43
CA LEU A 42 7.24 -0.40 11.26
C LEU A 42 7.86 -1.77 10.99
N LEU A 43 7.05 -2.82 11.07
CA LEU A 43 7.45 -4.20 10.83
C LEU A 43 6.98 -4.63 9.45
N GLU A 44 7.91 -5.08 8.59
CA GLU A 44 7.61 -5.61 7.27
C GLU A 44 8.14 -7.05 7.15
N ALA A 45 7.33 -7.94 6.58
CA ALA A 45 7.69 -9.35 6.41
C ALA A 45 8.60 -9.60 5.20
N GLY A 46 8.53 -8.70 4.21
CA GLY A 46 9.36 -8.76 3.01
C GLY A 46 10.66 -7.98 3.14
N GLY A 47 11.47 -8.05 2.09
CA GLY A 47 12.69 -7.26 1.95
C GLY A 47 12.45 -5.84 1.44
N THR A 48 13.53 -5.19 0.99
CA THR A 48 13.48 -3.88 0.33
C THR A 48 12.91 -3.98 -1.08
N ASP A 49 12.45 -2.87 -1.62
CA ASP A 49 11.90 -2.75 -2.97
C ASP A 49 12.98 -2.50 -4.06
N GLU A 50 14.26 -2.71 -3.73
CA GLU A 50 15.39 -2.45 -4.63
C GLU A 50 15.54 -3.48 -5.76
N SER A 51 14.72 -4.53 -5.76
CA SER A 51 14.74 -5.55 -6.83
C SER A 51 14.51 -4.92 -8.22
N PRO A 52 15.32 -5.25 -9.23
CA PRO A 52 15.11 -4.79 -10.61
C PRO A 52 13.72 -5.12 -11.16
N ILE A 53 13.10 -6.21 -10.69
CA ILE A 53 11.72 -6.60 -11.06
C ILE A 53 10.72 -5.56 -10.53
N VAL A 54 10.95 -4.99 -9.35
CA VAL A 54 10.10 -3.95 -8.76
C VAL A 54 10.37 -2.59 -9.41
N GLN A 55 11.63 -2.27 -9.65
CA GLN A 55 12.05 -0.96 -10.17
C GLN A 55 11.78 -0.78 -11.67
N CYS A 56 11.59 -1.87 -12.43
CA CYS A 56 11.30 -1.82 -13.85
C CYS A 56 9.81 -2.10 -14.13
N PRO A 57 9.07 -1.20 -14.81
CA PRO A 57 7.68 -1.43 -15.16
C PRO A 57 7.41 -2.74 -15.92
N ALA A 58 8.34 -3.16 -16.79
CA ALA A 58 8.23 -4.43 -17.51
C ALA A 58 8.36 -5.66 -16.58
N GLY A 59 8.90 -5.48 -15.38
CA GLY A 59 9.02 -6.52 -14.35
C GLY A 59 7.66 -7.06 -13.89
N LEU A 60 6.58 -6.31 -14.11
CA LEU A 60 5.21 -6.74 -13.81
C LEU A 60 4.90 -8.14 -14.35
N ALA A 61 5.40 -8.47 -15.54
CA ALA A 61 5.19 -9.80 -16.16
C ALA A 61 5.86 -10.94 -15.37
N LEU A 62 6.88 -10.64 -14.59
CA LEU A 62 7.65 -11.61 -13.80
C LEU A 62 7.15 -11.76 -12.36
N LEU A 63 6.40 -10.78 -11.85
CA LEU A 63 5.93 -10.75 -10.45
C LEU A 63 5.15 -12.00 -10.01
N PRO A 64 4.29 -12.63 -10.84
CA PRO A 64 3.59 -13.86 -10.43
C PRO A 64 4.55 -15.02 -10.09
N HIS A 65 5.78 -15.00 -10.63
CA HIS A 65 6.81 -16.01 -10.41
C HIS A 65 7.83 -15.61 -9.34
N ALA A 66 7.83 -14.36 -8.91
CA ALA A 66 8.75 -13.81 -7.90
C ALA A 66 8.25 -14.12 -6.49
N ARG A 67 8.48 -15.33 -6.00
CA ARG A 67 8.01 -15.84 -4.69
C ARG A 67 8.63 -15.11 -3.49
N ASP A 68 9.75 -14.49 -3.67
CA ASP A 68 10.43 -13.63 -2.68
C ASP A 68 9.76 -12.26 -2.53
N LEU A 69 9.10 -11.76 -3.58
CA LEU A 69 8.42 -10.47 -3.62
C LEU A 69 6.90 -10.54 -3.38
N THR A 70 6.33 -11.75 -3.39
CA THR A 70 4.89 -11.96 -3.25
C THR A 70 4.57 -13.09 -2.27
N TRP A 71 3.39 -13.01 -1.64
CA TRP A 71 2.90 -14.08 -0.76
C TRP A 71 2.46 -15.34 -1.53
N GLY A 72 2.17 -15.21 -2.83
CA GLY A 72 1.74 -16.32 -3.68
C GLY A 72 0.40 -16.94 -3.27
N TYR A 73 -0.52 -16.13 -2.74
CA TYR A 73 -1.83 -16.64 -2.33
C TYR A 73 -2.67 -17.10 -3.51
N GLU A 74 -3.49 -18.11 -3.26
CA GLU A 74 -4.51 -18.62 -4.18
C GLU A 74 -5.82 -18.79 -3.44
N THR A 75 -6.94 -18.67 -4.16
CA THR A 75 -8.25 -19.02 -3.59
C THR A 75 -8.35 -20.53 -3.36
N VAL A 76 -9.31 -20.93 -2.54
CA VAL A 76 -9.82 -22.30 -2.59
C VAL A 76 -10.44 -22.57 -3.97
N PRO A 77 -10.60 -23.84 -4.40
CA PRO A 77 -11.31 -24.15 -5.64
C PRO A 77 -12.66 -23.44 -5.70
N GLN A 78 -12.95 -22.74 -6.80
CA GLN A 78 -14.17 -21.94 -6.97
C GLN A 78 -15.18 -22.73 -7.81
N PRO A 79 -16.35 -23.14 -7.27
CA PRO A 79 -17.36 -23.90 -8.02
C PRO A 79 -17.82 -23.17 -9.29
N GLY A 80 -18.00 -21.85 -9.24
CA GLY A 80 -18.39 -21.02 -10.39
C GLY A 80 -17.30 -20.86 -11.47
N LEU A 81 -16.10 -21.41 -11.25
CA LEU A 81 -14.97 -21.41 -12.18
C LEU A 81 -14.49 -22.83 -12.48
N ASP A 82 -15.36 -23.82 -12.51
CA ASP A 82 -15.03 -25.25 -12.72
C ASP A 82 -13.93 -25.76 -11.76
N GLY A 83 -14.00 -25.39 -10.49
CA GLY A 83 -13.02 -25.80 -9.49
C GLY A 83 -11.64 -25.14 -9.62
N ARG A 84 -11.46 -24.18 -10.51
CA ARG A 84 -10.17 -23.48 -10.67
C ARG A 84 -9.86 -22.62 -9.44
N ARG A 85 -8.56 -22.50 -9.17
CA ARG A 85 -8.02 -21.57 -8.16
C ARG A 85 -7.63 -20.27 -8.84
N GLY A 86 -7.95 -19.14 -8.23
CA GLY A 86 -7.54 -17.82 -8.68
C GLY A 86 -6.30 -17.36 -7.91
N TYR A 87 -5.24 -16.97 -8.62
CA TYR A 87 -4.10 -16.31 -8.01
C TYR A 87 -4.51 -14.95 -7.41
N GLN A 88 -4.10 -14.71 -6.17
CA GLN A 88 -4.39 -13.48 -5.43
C GLN A 88 -3.08 -12.74 -5.15
N PRO A 89 -2.65 -11.83 -6.04
CA PRO A 89 -1.40 -11.12 -5.87
C PRO A 89 -1.40 -10.27 -4.60
N ARG A 90 -0.37 -10.43 -3.77
CA ARG A 90 -0.10 -9.61 -2.59
C ARG A 90 1.40 -9.46 -2.45
N GLY A 91 1.88 -8.22 -2.37
CA GLY A 91 3.30 -7.93 -2.19
C GLY A 91 3.79 -8.36 -0.82
N LYS A 92 4.97 -8.95 -0.79
CA LYS A 92 5.76 -9.27 0.41
C LYS A 92 7.10 -8.54 0.28
N VAL A 93 7.05 -7.24 0.40
CA VAL A 93 8.15 -6.31 0.13
C VAL A 93 7.81 -4.96 0.75
N LEU A 94 8.79 -4.14 1.07
CA LEU A 94 8.54 -2.76 1.52
C LEU A 94 7.70 -1.99 0.48
N GLY A 95 6.64 -1.34 0.94
CA GLY A 95 5.59 -0.78 0.08
C GLY A 95 4.45 -1.78 -0.21
N GLY A 96 4.62 -3.07 0.11
CA GLY A 96 3.60 -4.10 -0.06
C GLY A 96 3.10 -4.22 -1.50
N SER A 97 1.79 -4.30 -1.67
CA SER A 97 1.19 -4.41 -3.02
C SER A 97 1.33 -3.14 -3.86
N SER A 98 1.65 -1.96 -3.28
CA SER A 98 1.95 -0.77 -4.08
C SER A 98 3.30 -0.87 -4.80
N SER A 99 4.24 -1.70 -4.31
CA SER A 99 5.52 -1.96 -4.97
C SER A 99 5.43 -3.00 -6.10
N VAL A 100 4.34 -3.79 -6.15
CA VAL A 100 4.16 -4.89 -7.11
C VAL A 100 2.84 -4.81 -7.90
N ASN A 101 2.17 -3.68 -7.91
CA ASN A 101 0.92 -3.45 -8.61
C ASN A 101 1.13 -3.20 -10.11
N ALA A 102 0.04 -3.06 -10.85
CA ALA A 102 0.07 -2.76 -12.28
C ALA A 102 0.26 -1.27 -12.61
N MET A 103 0.56 -0.43 -11.60
CA MET A 103 0.82 1.02 -11.75
C MET A 103 -0.36 1.78 -12.40
N ILE A 104 -1.58 1.30 -12.21
CA ILE A 104 -2.80 1.97 -12.66
C ILE A 104 -3.35 2.79 -11.49
N TYR A 105 -3.47 4.09 -11.70
CA TYR A 105 -4.11 4.98 -10.73
C TYR A 105 -5.46 5.45 -11.27
N VAL A 106 -6.53 5.00 -10.64
CA VAL A 106 -7.91 5.38 -10.98
C VAL A 106 -8.64 5.67 -9.68
N ARG A 107 -9.36 6.78 -9.63
CA ARG A 107 -10.29 7.06 -8.53
C ARG A 107 -11.60 6.31 -8.77
N GLY A 108 -12.28 5.91 -7.70
CA GLY A 108 -13.64 5.42 -7.77
C GLY A 108 -14.59 6.46 -8.37
N HIS A 109 -15.74 6.02 -8.86
CA HIS A 109 -16.78 6.94 -9.32
C HIS A 109 -17.35 7.73 -8.12
N PRO A 110 -17.71 9.00 -8.26
CA PRO A 110 -18.29 9.79 -7.17
C PRO A 110 -19.43 9.08 -6.44
N SER A 111 -20.32 8.40 -7.19
CA SER A 111 -21.45 7.68 -6.58
C SER A 111 -21.02 6.57 -5.64
N ASP A 112 -19.86 5.91 -5.83
CA ASP A 112 -19.41 4.84 -4.96
C ASP A 112 -19.20 5.37 -3.52
N TYR A 113 -18.68 6.59 -3.41
CA TYR A 113 -18.45 7.27 -2.13
C TYR A 113 -19.75 7.82 -1.55
N ASP A 114 -20.61 8.39 -2.39
CA ASP A 114 -21.90 8.90 -1.96
C ASP A 114 -22.79 7.76 -1.46
N ASP A 115 -22.74 6.58 -2.08
CA ASP A 115 -23.43 5.37 -1.62
C ASP A 115 -22.91 4.93 -0.24
N TRP A 116 -21.59 4.94 -0.04
CA TRP A 116 -21.01 4.64 1.28
C TRP A 116 -21.50 5.61 2.36
N ALA A 117 -21.56 6.91 2.05
CA ALA A 117 -22.11 7.90 2.99
C ALA A 117 -23.58 7.63 3.30
N ASN A 118 -24.38 7.29 2.29
CA ASN A 118 -25.79 6.98 2.42
C ASN A 118 -26.05 5.69 3.23
N GLU A 119 -25.12 4.73 3.21
CA GLU A 119 -25.13 3.52 4.03
C GLU A 119 -24.79 3.78 5.51
N GLY A 120 -24.63 5.03 5.91
CA GLY A 120 -24.39 5.43 7.31
C GLY A 120 -22.92 5.66 7.67
N ASN A 121 -22.08 5.96 6.69
CA ASN A 121 -20.68 6.30 6.91
C ASN A 121 -20.44 7.81 6.69
N PRO A 122 -20.74 8.69 7.68
CA PRO A 122 -20.55 10.13 7.54
C PRO A 122 -19.07 10.44 7.32
N GLY A 123 -18.76 11.43 6.47
CA GLY A 123 -17.41 11.78 6.10
C GLY A 123 -16.87 11.03 4.88
N TRP A 124 -17.66 10.15 4.26
CA TRP A 124 -17.26 9.36 3.11
C TRP A 124 -17.91 9.77 1.79
N SER A 125 -18.72 10.83 1.76
CA SER A 125 -19.26 11.35 0.49
C SER A 125 -18.12 11.82 -0.43
N TRP A 126 -18.39 11.83 -1.73
CA TRP A 126 -17.39 12.27 -2.71
C TRP A 126 -16.83 13.65 -2.39
N SER A 127 -17.67 14.60 -2.00
CA SER A 127 -17.25 15.95 -1.65
C SER A 127 -16.30 15.99 -0.45
N GLU A 128 -16.45 15.06 0.48
CA GLU A 128 -15.64 14.97 1.69
C GLU A 128 -14.32 14.23 1.46
N VAL A 129 -14.31 13.18 0.61
CA VAL A 129 -13.09 12.41 0.32
C VAL A 129 -12.20 13.04 -0.76
N LEU A 130 -12.75 13.81 -1.69
CA LEU A 130 -12.02 14.43 -2.78
C LEU A 130 -10.83 15.30 -2.35
N PRO A 131 -10.88 16.10 -1.27
CA PRO A 131 -9.74 16.86 -0.79
C PRO A 131 -8.54 15.98 -0.40
N TYR A 132 -8.81 14.78 0.13
CA TYR A 132 -7.76 13.83 0.51
C TYR A 132 -7.11 13.18 -0.71
N PHE A 133 -7.88 12.86 -1.75
CA PHE A 133 -7.32 12.44 -3.03
C PHE A 133 -6.40 13.50 -3.63
N LYS A 134 -6.84 14.76 -3.64
CA LYS A 134 -6.01 15.89 -4.12
C LYS A 134 -4.75 16.08 -3.27
N LYS A 135 -4.85 15.92 -1.96
CA LYS A 135 -3.69 16.03 -1.04
C LYS A 135 -2.68 14.90 -1.26
N ALA A 136 -3.15 13.68 -1.59
CA ALA A 136 -2.29 12.52 -1.83
C ALA A 136 -1.65 12.53 -3.22
N GLU A 137 -2.22 13.28 -4.17
CA GLU A 137 -1.74 13.34 -5.55
C GLU A 137 -0.77 14.51 -5.74
N ASP A 138 0.47 14.20 -6.13
CA ASP A 138 1.45 15.19 -6.59
C ASP A 138 1.85 14.87 -8.03
N ASN A 139 0.91 15.11 -8.96
CA ASN A 139 1.14 14.86 -10.37
C ASN A 139 1.86 16.06 -11.01
N ALA A 140 3.10 15.88 -11.42
CA ALA A 140 3.93 16.91 -12.02
C ALA A 140 3.34 17.48 -13.34
N ARG A 141 2.46 16.74 -14.02
CA ARG A 141 1.78 17.19 -15.24
C ARG A 141 0.57 18.07 -14.94
N ASP A 142 0.04 18.01 -13.72
CA ASP A 142 -1.24 18.62 -13.37
C ASP A 142 -1.10 19.88 -12.49
N ARG A 143 0.11 20.40 -12.33
CA ARG A 143 0.36 21.66 -11.61
C ARG A 143 -0.40 22.86 -12.18
N LYS A 144 -0.98 22.73 -13.37
CA LYS A 144 -1.78 23.78 -14.03
C LYS A 144 -3.27 23.49 -14.13
N SER A 145 -3.74 22.28 -13.85
CA SER A 145 -5.16 21.95 -13.96
C SER A 145 -5.66 21.25 -12.69
N THR A 146 -5.98 22.04 -11.69
CA THR A 146 -6.89 21.65 -10.60
C THR A 146 -8.32 21.40 -11.09
N ARG A 147 -8.52 21.25 -12.40
CA ARG A 147 -9.83 20.99 -13.00
C ARG A 147 -10.05 19.51 -13.19
N LEU A 148 -11.04 19.05 -12.44
CA LEU A 148 -11.90 17.91 -12.70
C LEU A 148 -11.90 17.49 -14.18
N ASN A 149 -11.16 16.42 -14.50
CA ASN A 149 -11.57 15.58 -15.61
C ASN A 149 -11.30 14.14 -15.23
N SER A 150 -12.31 13.54 -14.68
CA SER A 150 -12.35 12.18 -14.18
C SER A 150 -12.60 11.14 -15.26
N SER A 151 -12.22 11.42 -16.49
CA SER A 151 -12.35 10.43 -17.56
C SER A 151 -10.98 10.11 -18.15
N HIS A 152 -10.51 8.88 -17.81
CA HIS A 152 -9.52 8.14 -18.58
C HIS A 152 -8.16 8.80 -18.81
N THR A 153 -7.46 9.16 -17.76
CA THR A 153 -6.02 9.39 -17.90
C THR A 153 -5.30 8.15 -17.39
N VAL A 154 -4.80 7.33 -18.30
CA VAL A 154 -3.77 6.35 -18.00
C VAL A 154 -2.59 7.14 -17.49
N ILE A 155 -2.39 7.16 -16.18
CA ILE A 155 -1.27 7.85 -15.56
C ILE A 155 -0.07 6.91 -15.65
N SER A 156 0.79 7.20 -16.61
CA SER A 156 2.14 6.68 -16.60
C SER A 156 2.86 7.25 -15.38
N TYR A 157 3.15 6.41 -14.39
CA TYR A 157 3.92 6.72 -13.19
C TYR A 157 3.25 7.59 -12.11
N ALA A 158 2.52 6.96 -11.20
CA ALA A 158 2.46 7.45 -9.83
C ALA A 158 3.66 6.85 -9.09
N VAL A 159 4.79 7.51 -9.12
CA VAL A 159 5.87 7.22 -8.18
C VAL A 159 5.40 7.76 -6.84
N PHE A 160 4.97 6.88 -5.95
CA PHE A 160 4.92 7.18 -4.53
C PHE A 160 6.37 7.29 -4.04
N CYS A 161 7.00 8.41 -4.34
CA CYS A 161 8.25 8.76 -3.68
C CYS A 161 7.93 9.11 -2.23
N LEU A 162 8.16 8.16 -1.33
CA LEU A 162 8.55 8.49 0.03
C LEU A 162 9.88 9.24 -0.07
N LYS A 163 9.84 10.55 -0.27
CA LYS A 163 11.04 11.37 -0.10
C LYS A 163 11.41 11.31 1.37
N LYS A 164 12.48 10.54 1.67
CA LYS A 164 13.24 10.79 2.88
C LYS A 164 13.67 12.26 2.88
N LYS A 165 13.26 13.00 3.90
CA LYS A 165 13.99 14.17 4.34
C LYS A 165 15.20 13.72 5.14
#